data_3e205b287b062bb8c420dbfbea3e5494
#
_entry.id   3e205b287b062bb8c420dbfbea3e5494
#
_cell.length_a   1.000
_cell.length_b   1.000
_cell.length_c   1.000
_cell.angle_alpha   90.00
_cell.angle_beta   90.00
_cell.angle_gamma   90.00
#
_symmetry.space_group_name_H-M   'P 1'
#
loop_
_entity.id
_entity.type
_entity.pdbx_description
1 polymer ?
#
loop_
_entity_poly.entity_id
_entity_poly.type
_entity_poly.pdbx_seq_one_letter_code
_entity_poly.pdbx_strand_id
1 'polypeptide(L)'
;MNQFDLKNRTALITGGAQGFGFDIAKKFLNSGANVIIWDIDEKELQNAVKKINNSKLSYNVVDASNFEKINQTVLEINKKTNIDILINNAGITGPTAELWNYSINDWNKVIEIN
;
A
#
# COMPACT_ATOMS: atom_id res chain seq x y z
N MET A 1 23.93 -8.24 -8.12
CA MET A 1 22.64 -8.01 -7.46
C MET A 1 22.11 -6.64 -7.85
N ASN A 2 20.91 -6.60 -8.36
CA ASN A 2 20.30 -5.34 -8.76
C ASN A 2 19.78 -4.61 -7.53
N GLN A 3 20.31 -3.43 -7.31
CA GLN A 3 19.78 -2.54 -6.30
C GLN A 3 19.03 -1.43 -7.02
N PHE A 4 17.77 -1.25 -6.65
CA PHE A 4 16.98 -0.16 -7.18
C PHE A 4 17.00 0.98 -6.18
N ASP A 5 17.28 2.16 -6.67
CA ASP A 5 17.22 3.36 -5.86
C ASP A 5 15.79 3.92 -5.94
N LEU A 6 15.04 3.75 -4.87
CA LEU A 6 13.67 4.25 -4.76
C LEU A 6 13.59 5.50 -3.88
N LYS A 7 14.69 6.16 -3.70
CA LYS A 7 14.75 7.37 -2.88
C LYS A 7 13.76 8.40 -3.41
N ASN A 8 13.00 8.98 -2.50
CA ASN A 8 11.95 9.95 -2.80
C ASN A 8 10.73 9.39 -3.55
N ARG A 9 10.66 8.07 -3.72
CA ARG A 9 9.48 7.42 -4.25
C ARG A 9 8.58 6.97 -3.10
N THR A 10 7.29 6.99 -3.32
CA THR A 10 6.30 6.51 -2.36
C THR A 10 5.56 5.33 -2.94
N ALA A 11 5.59 4.22 -2.23
CA ALA A 11 4.89 3.00 -2.62
C ALA A 11 3.72 2.75 -1.69
N LEU A 12 2.59 2.39 -2.27
CA LEU A 12 1.42 1.95 -1.54
C LEU A 12 1.27 0.45 -1.75
N ILE A 13 1.20 -0.31 -0.67
CA ILE A 13 1.12 -1.76 -0.73
C ILE A 13 -0.13 -2.21 0.01
N THR A 14 -1.06 -2.80 -0.70
CA THR A 14 -2.26 -3.38 -0.07
C THR A 14 -1.91 -4.76 0.48
N GLY A 15 -2.53 -5.14 1.60
CA GLY A 15 -2.20 -6.39 2.26
C GLY A 15 -0.76 -6.39 2.79
N GLY A 16 -0.28 -5.24 3.23
CA GLY A 16 1.13 -5.06 3.60
C GLY A 16 1.51 -5.51 4.99
N ALA A 17 0.55 -5.92 5.82
CA ALA A 17 0.84 -6.27 7.21
C ALA A 17 1.45 -7.65 7.38
N GLN A 18 1.31 -8.53 6.41
CA GLN A 18 1.74 -9.93 6.49
C GLN A 18 2.20 -10.46 5.14
N GLY A 19 2.93 -11.57 5.19
CA GLY A 19 3.30 -12.34 4.01
C GLY A 19 4.10 -11.56 2.98
N PHE A 20 3.75 -11.73 1.72
CA PHE A 20 4.46 -11.10 0.61
C PHE A 20 4.44 -9.57 0.68
N GLY A 21 3.30 -9.01 1.06
CA GLY A 21 3.19 -7.55 1.16
C GLY A 21 4.15 -6.99 2.20
N PHE A 22 4.28 -7.66 3.33
CA PHE A 22 5.21 -7.29 4.37
C PHE A 22 6.66 -7.37 3.87
N ASP A 23 7.01 -8.44 3.17
CA ASP A 23 8.36 -8.62 2.62
C ASP A 23 8.68 -7.58 1.56
N ILE A 24 7.72 -7.26 0.71
CA ILE A 24 7.86 -6.22 -0.32
C ILE A 24 8.09 -4.85 0.35
N ALA A 25 7.33 -4.57 1.39
CA ALA A 25 7.48 -3.30 2.13
C ALA A 25 8.91 -3.16 2.68
N LYS A 26 9.44 -4.22 3.27
CA LYS A 26 10.80 -4.20 3.79
C LYS A 26 11.83 -3.94 2.69
N LYS A 27 11.67 -4.59 1.55
CA LYS A 27 12.59 -4.41 0.42
C LYS A 27 12.54 -3.00 -0.14
N PHE A 28 11.35 -2.45 -0.26
CA PHE A 28 11.19 -1.09 -0.75
C PHE A 28 11.80 -0.06 0.21
N LEU A 29 11.60 -0.26 1.50
CA LEU A 29 12.22 0.60 2.52
C LEU A 29 13.74 0.53 2.45
N ASN A 30 14.28 -0.67 2.26
CA ASN A 30 15.72 -0.86 2.11
C ASN A 30 16.26 -0.17 0.85
N SER A 31 15.43 0.02 -0.14
CA SER A 31 15.80 0.73 -1.38
C SER A 31 15.57 2.24 -1.28
N GLY A 32 15.17 2.72 -0.12
CA GLY A 32 15.02 4.16 0.13
C GLY A 32 13.63 4.73 -0.05
N ALA A 33 12.65 3.90 -0.40
CA ALA A 33 11.30 4.38 -0.63
C ALA A 33 10.59 4.75 0.68
N ASN A 34 9.64 5.65 0.56
CA ASN A 34 8.59 5.80 1.56
C ASN A 34 7.54 4.76 1.27
N VAL A 35 7.05 4.08 2.28
CA VAL A 35 6.09 2.99 2.10
C VAL A 35 4.87 3.22 2.95
N ILE A 36 3.71 3.05 2.34
CA ILE A 36 2.42 3.08 3.01
C ILE A 36 1.83 1.69 2.86
N ILE A 37 1.52 1.03 3.96
CA ILE A 37 0.86 -0.27 3.90
C ILE A 37 -0.59 -0.14 4.31
N TRP A 38 -1.44 -0.82 3.58
CA TRP A 38 -2.86 -0.93 3.88
C TRP A 38 -3.18 -2.36 4.26
N ASP A 39 -4.02 -2.51 5.25
CA ASP A 39 -4.56 -3.80 5.62
C ASP A 39 -5.87 -3.54 6.35
N ILE A 40 -6.70 -4.57 6.45
CA ILE A 40 -7.96 -4.49 7.17
C ILE A 40 -7.75 -4.65 8.68
N ASP A 41 -6.67 -5.29 9.07
CA ASP A 41 -6.37 -5.63 10.46
C ASP A 41 -5.40 -4.64 11.08
N GLU A 42 -5.93 -3.72 11.86
CA GLU A 42 -5.11 -2.67 12.49
C GLU A 42 -4.04 -3.24 13.41
N LYS A 43 -4.35 -4.29 14.13
CA LYS A 43 -3.40 -4.89 15.05
C LYS A 43 -2.19 -5.45 14.32
N GLU A 44 -2.44 -6.10 13.19
CA GLU A 44 -1.37 -6.62 12.34
C GLU A 44 -0.53 -5.49 11.74
N LEU A 45 -1.18 -4.40 11.36
CA LEU A 45 -0.48 -3.22 10.88
C LEU A 45 0.45 -2.64 11.94
N GLN A 46 -0.05 -2.52 13.16
CA GLN A 46 0.75 -2.03 14.28
C GLN A 46 1.94 -2.94 14.55
N ASN A 47 1.72 -4.24 14.50
CA ASN A 47 2.80 -5.21 14.68
C ASN A 47 3.86 -5.11 13.58
N ALA A 48 3.42 -4.96 12.35
CA ALA A 48 4.31 -4.81 11.20
C ALA A 48 5.19 -3.56 11.35
N VAL A 49 4.58 -2.44 11.71
CA VAL A 49 5.32 -1.19 11.89
C VAL A 49 6.35 -1.32 13.00
N LYS A 50 5.99 -1.98 14.10
CA LYS A 50 6.94 -2.21 15.19
C LYS A 50 8.11 -3.08 14.78
N LYS A 51 7.83 -4.15 14.03
CA LYS A 51 8.88 -5.09 13.59
C LYS A 51 9.86 -4.43 12.64
N ILE A 52 9.36 -3.65 11.70
CA ILE A 52 10.20 -2.99 10.73
C ILE A 52 10.93 -1.80 11.34
N ASN A 53 10.25 -1.04 12.18
CA ASN A 53 10.81 0.10 12.88
C ASN A 53 11.57 1.06 11.96
N ASN A 54 10.87 1.55 10.94
CA ASN A 54 11.44 2.48 9.97
C ASN A 54 10.54 3.71 9.87
N SER A 55 11.11 4.89 10.02
CA SER A 55 10.34 6.16 10.01
C SER A 55 9.66 6.44 8.67
N LYS A 56 10.08 5.80 7.61
CA LYS A 56 9.50 5.96 6.29
C LYS A 56 8.31 5.04 6.03
N LEU A 57 7.97 4.20 7.01
CA LEU A 57 6.83 3.31 6.93
C LEU A 57 5.64 3.91 7.69
N SER A 58 4.51 3.94 7.02
CA SER A 58 3.24 4.33 7.64
C SER A 58 2.15 3.37 7.21
N TYR A 59 0.98 3.47 7.83
CA TYR A 59 -0.12 2.59 7.49
C TYR A 59 -1.46 3.30 7.56
N ASN A 60 -2.43 2.74 6.88
CA ASN A 60 -3.84 3.08 7.03
C ASN A 60 -4.63 1.78 7.13
N VAL A 61 -5.68 1.80 7.95
CA VAL A 61 -6.61 0.69 8.02
C VAL A 61 -7.60 0.85 6.89
N VAL A 62 -7.50 0.03 5.88
CA VAL A 62 -8.34 0.10 4.69
C VAL A 62 -8.74 -1.29 4.25
N ASP A 63 -10.03 -1.49 4.09
CA ASP A 63 -10.56 -2.67 3.44
C ASP A 63 -10.49 -2.43 1.94
N ALA A 64 -9.71 -3.23 1.22
CA ALA A 64 -9.51 -3.07 -0.21
C ALA A 64 -10.80 -3.27 -1.04
N SER A 65 -11.86 -3.79 -0.42
CA SER A 65 -13.17 -3.92 -1.06
C SER A 65 -14.06 -2.70 -0.82
N ASN A 66 -13.64 -1.75 0.01
CA ASN A 66 -14.43 -0.56 0.34
C ASN A 66 -13.97 0.63 -0.49
N PHE A 67 -14.73 0.92 -1.52
CA PHE A 67 -14.47 1.99 -2.47
C PHE A 67 -14.32 3.37 -1.86
N GLU A 68 -15.30 3.73 -1.03
CA GLU A 68 -15.31 5.07 -0.44
C GLU A 68 -14.10 5.28 0.44
N LYS A 69 -13.74 4.27 1.19
CA LYS A 69 -12.59 4.35 2.09
C LYS A 69 -11.29 4.46 1.30
N ILE A 70 -11.18 3.72 0.20
CA ILE A 70 -10.02 3.82 -0.69
C ILE A 70 -9.90 5.24 -1.23
N ASN A 71 -10.97 5.78 -1.78
CA ASN A 71 -10.94 7.12 -2.35
C ASN A 71 -10.60 8.19 -1.32
N GLN A 72 -11.22 8.14 -0.17
CA GLN A 72 -10.97 9.09 0.91
C GLN A 72 -9.51 9.02 1.36
N THR A 73 -9.00 7.82 1.53
CA THR A 73 -7.64 7.62 2.01
C THR A 73 -6.62 8.10 0.99
N VAL A 74 -6.84 7.81 -0.29
CA VAL A 74 -5.96 8.28 -1.36
C VAL A 74 -5.95 9.81 -1.43
N LEU A 75 -7.12 10.43 -1.30
CA LEU A 75 -7.18 11.89 -1.30
C LEU A 75 -6.40 12.49 -0.14
N GLU A 76 -6.49 11.90 1.03
CA GLU A 76 -5.73 12.36 2.18
C GLU A 76 -4.22 12.19 1.99
N ILE A 77 -3.81 11.06 1.45
CA ILE A 77 -2.40 10.80 1.15
C ILE A 77 -1.88 11.82 0.14
N ASN A 78 -2.64 12.08 -0.90
CA ASN A 78 -2.22 12.99 -1.98
C ASN A 78 -2.09 14.44 -1.54
N LYS A 79 -2.66 14.80 -0.42
CA LYS A 79 -2.43 16.14 0.16
C LYS A 79 -1.01 16.30 0.67
N LYS A 80 -0.34 15.20 1.00
CA LYS A 80 0.99 15.21 1.61
C LYS A 80 2.07 14.70 0.69
N THR A 81 1.75 13.72 -0.15
CA THR A 81 2.72 13.07 -1.02
C THR A 81 2.02 12.46 -2.21
N ASN A 82 2.77 12.20 -3.26
CA ASN A 82 2.27 11.47 -4.42
C ASN A 82 2.62 9.99 -4.28
N ILE A 83 1.70 9.14 -4.71
CA ILE A 83 1.94 7.70 -4.77
C ILE A 83 2.54 7.38 -6.12
N ASP A 84 3.76 6.91 -6.14
CA ASP A 84 4.49 6.59 -7.38
C ASP A 84 4.33 5.14 -7.78
N ILE A 85 4.18 4.25 -6.80
CA ILE A 85 4.17 2.81 -7.01
C ILE A 85 2.99 2.22 -6.27
N LEU A 86 2.23 1.38 -6.95
CA LEU A 86 1.12 0.67 -6.35
C LEU A 86 1.35 -0.83 -6.45
N ILE A 87 1.39 -1.51 -5.31
CA ILE A 87 1.47 -2.96 -5.24
C ILE A 87 0.15 -3.50 -4.71
N ASN A 88 -0.62 -4.11 -5.58
CA ASN A 88 -1.89 -4.72 -5.21
C ASN A 88 -1.65 -6.15 -4.75
N ASN A 89 -1.43 -6.31 -3.47
CA ASN A 89 -1.11 -7.59 -2.85
C ASN A 89 -2.21 -8.08 -1.90
N ALA A 90 -3.28 -7.32 -1.71
CA ALA A 90 -4.32 -7.72 -0.77
C ALA A 90 -4.84 -9.11 -1.11
N GLY A 91 -4.67 -10.03 -0.18
CA GLY A 91 -5.23 -11.36 -0.30
C GLY A 91 -6.73 -11.27 -0.09
N ILE A 92 -7.49 -11.60 -1.11
CA ILE A 92 -8.94 -11.54 -1.04
C ILE A 92 -9.47 -12.94 -1.01
N THR A 93 -10.12 -13.26 0.10
CA THR A 93 -10.90 -14.49 0.19
C THR A 93 -12.29 -14.16 -0.31
N GLY A 94 -12.73 -14.83 -1.36
CA GLY A 94 -14.04 -14.57 -1.94
C GLY A 94 -13.93 -14.14 -3.39
N PRO A 95 -14.93 -13.43 -3.92
CA PRO A 95 -14.96 -13.12 -5.35
C PRO A 95 -13.89 -12.12 -5.75
N THR A 96 -12.70 -12.61 -5.93
CA THR A 96 -11.58 -11.79 -6.37
C THR A 96 -11.83 -11.16 -7.74
N ALA A 97 -12.68 -11.79 -8.54
CA ALA A 97 -13.02 -11.25 -9.84
C ALA A 97 -13.67 -9.87 -9.76
N GLU A 98 -14.46 -9.61 -8.73
CA GLU A 98 -15.08 -8.30 -8.54
C GLU A 98 -14.05 -7.22 -8.30
N LEU A 99 -13.01 -7.53 -7.60
CA LEU A 99 -11.94 -6.58 -7.38
C LEU A 99 -11.25 -6.20 -8.68
N TRP A 100 -11.05 -7.17 -9.57
CA TRP A 100 -10.46 -6.89 -10.88
C TRP A 100 -11.33 -5.95 -11.72
N ASN A 101 -12.63 -6.27 -11.79
CA ASN A 101 -13.53 -5.48 -12.62
C ASN A 101 -13.73 -4.08 -12.10
N TYR A 102 -13.81 -3.94 -10.81
CA TYR A 102 -14.08 -2.69 -10.17
C TYR A 102 -12.81 -1.84 -10.03
N SER A 103 -11.72 -2.48 -9.69
CA SER A 103 -10.53 -1.75 -9.31
C SER A 103 -9.74 -1.17 -10.50
N ILE A 104 -9.98 -1.64 -11.73
CA ILE A 104 -9.23 -1.11 -12.88
C ILE A 104 -9.38 0.40 -12.98
N ASN A 105 -10.61 0.89 -12.93
CA ASN A 105 -10.84 2.34 -13.02
C ASN A 105 -10.33 3.07 -11.79
N ASP A 106 -10.47 2.48 -10.61
CA ASP A 106 -10.03 3.13 -9.39
C ASP A 106 -8.53 3.07 -9.19
N TRP A 107 -7.94 1.94 -9.57
CA TRP A 107 -6.49 1.84 -9.58
C TRP A 107 -5.89 2.85 -10.56
N ASN A 108 -6.53 3.03 -11.72
CA ASN A 108 -6.14 4.05 -12.67
C ASN A 108 -6.25 5.44 -12.07
N LYS A 109 -7.29 5.71 -11.30
CA LYS A 109 -7.45 6.99 -10.60
C LYS A 109 -6.32 7.21 -9.58
N VAL A 110 -5.95 6.18 -8.84
CA VAL A 110 -4.84 6.28 -7.91
C VAL A 110 -3.56 6.65 -8.65
N ILE A 111 -3.32 6.01 -9.78
CA ILE A 111 -2.15 6.29 -10.61
C ILE A 111 -2.25 7.66 -11.26
N GLU A 112 -3.42 8.04 -11.75
CA GLU A 112 -3.63 9.33 -12.41
C GLU A 112 -3.49 10.53 -11.48
N ILE A 113 -3.91 10.36 -10.23
CA ILE A 113 -3.78 11.41 -9.22
C ILE A 113 -2.32 11.72 -8.93
N ASN A 114 -1.47 10.79 -9.20
CA ASN A 114 -0.04 10.94 -8.99
C ASN A 114 0.64 11.50 -10.23
#